data_326951fb444a18ca3f12454cf0890275
#
_entry.id   326951fb444a18ca3f12454cf0890275
#
_cell.length_a   1.000
_cell.length_b   1.000
_cell.length_c   1.000
_cell.angle_alpha   90.00
_cell.angle_beta   90.00
_cell.angle_gamma   90.00
#
_symmetry.space_group_name_H-M   'P 1'
#
loop_
_entity.id
_entity.type
_entity.pdbx_description
1 polymer ?
#
loop_
_entity_poly.entity_id
_entity_poly.type
_entity_poly.pdbx_seq_one_letter_code
_entity_poly.pdbx_strand_id
1 'polypeptide(L)'
;MSRAFSRDPLFMYVFGDSELDSEARKSVTAFLSFLFDKSFLFHEEVWGIFDEDSLLGTYVVEKPQTSKLPNIKGGFLLISRLIPLVFQLSGKTLILLNSYMRITRSAAPPWKHHYLIMIGVKPEAQGKGVGKTMMQHLFQTTQADPESQGIALDTEKEENVALYQKLGFTLREQTKIDNVPVYCMVYQKNR
;
A
#
# COMPACT_ATOMS: atom_id res chain seq x y z
N MET A 1 1.06 -13.30 1.83
CA MET A 1 1.12 -11.96 1.18
C MET A 1 2.52 -11.53 0.78
N SER A 2 3.58 -11.80 1.53
CA SER A 2 4.97 -11.41 1.14
C SER A 2 5.36 -11.79 -0.29
N ARG A 3 4.95 -12.98 -0.77
CA ARG A 3 5.19 -13.41 -2.16
C ARG A 3 4.50 -12.53 -3.24
N ALA A 4 3.45 -11.80 -2.91
CA ALA A 4 2.81 -10.88 -3.85
C ALA A 4 3.68 -9.66 -4.16
N PHE A 5 4.60 -9.32 -3.24
CA PHE A 5 5.51 -8.18 -3.34
C PHE A 5 6.97 -8.57 -3.61
N SER A 6 7.26 -9.87 -3.82
CA SER A 6 8.64 -10.35 -4.00
C SER A 6 9.36 -9.71 -5.19
N ARG A 7 8.60 -9.31 -6.23
CA ARG A 7 9.11 -8.65 -7.45
C ARG A 7 8.70 -7.18 -7.54
N ASP A 8 8.32 -6.58 -6.43
CA ASP A 8 8.04 -5.15 -6.38
C ASP A 8 9.36 -4.36 -6.39
N PRO A 9 9.52 -3.33 -7.27
CA PRO A 9 10.78 -2.61 -7.41
C PRO A 9 11.23 -1.92 -6.12
N LEU A 10 10.30 -1.34 -5.34
CA LEU A 10 10.63 -0.72 -4.07
C LEU A 10 11.09 -1.76 -3.06
N PHE A 11 10.36 -2.89 -2.93
CA PHE A 11 10.71 -3.94 -2.00
C PHE A 11 12.04 -4.59 -2.34
N MET A 12 12.30 -4.86 -3.63
CA MET A 12 13.59 -5.39 -4.07
C MET A 12 14.74 -4.41 -3.80
N TYR A 13 14.51 -3.11 -4.02
CA TYR A 13 15.52 -2.09 -3.76
C TYR A 13 15.81 -1.93 -2.27
N VAL A 14 14.76 -1.93 -1.44
CA VAL A 14 14.83 -1.64 0.00
C VAL A 14 15.32 -2.84 0.80
N PHE A 15 14.83 -4.05 0.48
CA PHE A 15 15.05 -5.26 1.26
C PHE A 15 15.93 -6.30 0.58
N GLY A 16 16.12 -6.19 -0.75
CA GLY A 16 16.77 -7.21 -1.56
C GLY A 16 15.78 -8.25 -2.10
N ASP A 17 16.33 -9.28 -2.75
CA ASP A 17 15.55 -10.34 -3.37
C ASP A 17 15.03 -11.33 -2.31
N SER A 18 13.77 -11.19 -1.94
CA SER A 18 13.12 -12.04 -0.94
C SER A 18 12.80 -13.47 -1.42
N GLU A 19 12.95 -13.76 -2.72
CA GLU A 19 12.84 -15.12 -3.26
C GLU A 19 14.13 -15.92 -3.02
N LEU A 20 15.29 -15.26 -3.13
CA LEU A 20 16.61 -15.85 -3.01
C LEU A 20 17.23 -15.69 -1.62
N ASP A 21 16.94 -14.58 -0.93
CA ASP A 21 17.52 -14.25 0.37
C ASP A 21 16.51 -14.39 1.52
N SER A 22 16.84 -15.20 2.51
CA SER A 22 16.01 -15.44 3.68
C SER A 22 15.90 -14.22 4.60
N GLU A 23 16.94 -13.39 4.70
CA GLU A 23 16.93 -12.17 5.51
C GLU A 23 16.07 -11.09 4.84
N ALA A 24 16.18 -10.93 3.52
CA ALA A 24 15.27 -10.08 2.76
C ALA A 24 13.81 -10.51 2.96
N ARG A 25 13.53 -11.81 2.93
CA ARG A 25 12.18 -12.37 3.17
C ARG A 25 11.66 -12.07 4.56
N LYS A 26 12.49 -12.19 5.60
CA LYS A 26 12.14 -11.81 6.98
C LYS A 26 11.82 -10.34 7.08
N SER A 27 12.64 -9.48 6.48
CA SER A 27 12.47 -8.02 6.48
C SER A 27 11.18 -7.60 5.78
N VAL A 28 10.88 -8.16 4.60
CA VAL A 28 9.61 -7.94 3.88
C VAL A 28 8.42 -8.39 4.73
N THR A 29 8.51 -9.56 5.36
CA THR A 29 7.43 -10.10 6.19
C THR A 29 7.19 -9.22 7.42
N ALA A 30 8.25 -8.78 8.10
CA ALA A 30 8.17 -7.90 9.25
C ALA A 30 7.56 -6.54 8.87
N PHE A 31 7.98 -5.96 7.75
CA PHE A 31 7.45 -4.70 7.26
C PHE A 31 5.96 -4.78 6.90
N LEU A 32 5.55 -5.83 6.17
CA LEU A 32 4.14 -6.05 5.85
C LEU A 32 3.30 -6.29 7.11
N SER A 33 3.79 -7.07 8.07
CA SER A 33 3.10 -7.28 9.35
C SER A 33 2.91 -5.96 10.10
N PHE A 34 3.95 -5.11 10.12
CA PHE A 34 3.85 -3.77 10.71
C PHE A 34 2.81 -2.89 9.99
N LEU A 35 2.75 -2.93 8.63
CA LEU A 35 1.74 -2.18 7.88
C LEU A 35 0.31 -2.62 8.24
N PHE A 36 0.07 -3.93 8.37
CA PHE A 36 -1.23 -4.45 8.79
C PHE A 36 -1.56 -4.04 10.24
N ASP A 37 -0.61 -4.22 11.18
CA ASP A 37 -0.80 -3.81 12.57
C ASP A 37 -1.11 -2.31 12.67
N LYS A 38 -0.36 -1.46 11.93
CA LYS A 38 -0.62 -0.03 11.82
C LYS A 38 -2.04 0.23 11.29
N SER A 39 -2.43 -0.46 10.23
CA SER A 39 -3.74 -0.26 9.61
C SER A 39 -4.90 -0.56 10.58
N PHE A 40 -4.80 -1.64 11.34
CA PHE A 40 -5.78 -1.94 12.40
C PHE A 40 -5.80 -0.87 13.50
N LEU A 41 -4.64 -0.37 13.92
CA LEU A 41 -4.55 0.65 14.97
C LEU A 41 -5.08 2.02 14.55
N PHE A 42 -4.96 2.36 13.28
CA PHE A 42 -5.47 3.61 12.72
C PHE A 42 -6.87 3.49 12.12
N HIS A 43 -7.53 2.32 12.28
CA HIS A 43 -8.85 2.05 11.72
C HIS A 43 -8.89 2.22 10.19
N GLU A 44 -7.78 1.97 9.51
CA GLU A 44 -7.72 1.85 8.06
C GLU A 44 -8.50 0.59 7.64
N GLU A 45 -9.05 0.58 6.45
CA GLU A 45 -9.78 -0.59 5.96
C GLU A 45 -8.82 -1.61 5.36
N VAL A 46 -8.98 -2.86 5.81
CA VAL A 46 -8.26 -4.02 5.27
C VAL A 46 -9.28 -4.99 4.70
N TRP A 47 -9.15 -5.29 3.42
CA TRP A 47 -10.05 -6.19 2.71
C TRP A 47 -9.29 -7.36 2.10
N GLY A 48 -9.91 -8.54 2.09
CA GLY A 48 -9.35 -9.75 1.50
C GLY A 48 -10.36 -10.49 0.64
N ILE A 49 -9.88 -11.10 -0.43
CA ILE A 49 -10.64 -12.06 -1.24
C ILE A 49 -10.16 -13.45 -0.91
N PHE A 50 -11.09 -14.32 -0.58
CA PHE A 50 -10.83 -15.71 -0.23
C PHE A 50 -11.48 -16.67 -1.24
N ASP A 51 -10.85 -17.81 -1.41
CA ASP A 51 -11.42 -18.99 -2.03
C ASP A 51 -11.38 -20.09 -0.96
N GLU A 52 -12.55 -20.45 -0.47
CA GLU A 52 -12.68 -21.21 0.79
C GLU A 52 -11.88 -20.54 1.91
N ASP A 53 -10.90 -21.23 2.51
CA ASP A 53 -10.03 -20.71 3.58
C ASP A 53 -8.72 -20.08 3.05
N SER A 54 -8.51 -20.04 1.73
CA SER A 54 -7.30 -19.49 1.13
C SER A 54 -7.46 -18.02 0.74
N LEU A 55 -6.69 -17.13 1.39
CA LEU A 55 -6.60 -15.73 0.97
C LEU A 55 -5.94 -15.64 -0.41
N LEU A 56 -6.66 -15.13 -1.42
CA LEU A 56 -6.17 -14.93 -2.79
C LEU A 56 -5.50 -13.58 -2.99
N GLY A 57 -6.04 -12.55 -2.36
CA GLY A 57 -5.51 -11.19 -2.45
C GLY A 57 -6.05 -10.30 -1.33
N THR A 58 -5.37 -9.18 -1.11
CA THR A 58 -5.79 -8.19 -0.11
C THR A 58 -5.40 -6.79 -0.56
N TYR A 59 -6.15 -5.80 -0.08
CA TYR A 59 -5.74 -4.41 -0.15
C TYR A 59 -5.95 -3.70 1.19
N VAL A 60 -5.20 -2.63 1.38
CA VAL A 60 -5.29 -1.73 2.53
C VAL A 60 -5.53 -0.32 2.03
N VAL A 61 -6.52 0.35 2.60
CA VAL A 61 -6.89 1.70 2.21
C VAL A 61 -7.11 2.61 3.43
N GLU A 62 -6.54 3.80 3.39
CA GLU A 62 -6.78 4.88 4.34
C GLU A 62 -8.00 5.68 3.91
N LYS A 63 -8.94 5.92 4.84
CA LYS A 63 -10.14 6.73 4.59
C LYS A 63 -9.87 8.23 4.69
N PRO A 64 -10.71 9.07 4.04
CA PRO A 64 -10.56 10.53 4.09
C PRO A 64 -10.60 11.15 5.49
N GLN A 65 -11.30 10.48 6.41
CA GLN A 65 -11.54 10.96 7.78
C GLN A 65 -10.73 10.23 8.84
N THR A 66 -9.79 9.37 8.44
CA THR A 66 -9.01 8.61 9.42
C THR A 66 -8.28 9.59 10.34
N SER A 67 -8.55 9.50 11.64
CA SER A 67 -7.82 10.27 12.63
C SER A 67 -6.34 9.89 12.54
N LYS A 68 -5.49 10.87 12.28
CA LYS A 68 -4.04 10.65 12.19
C LYS A 68 -3.40 10.38 13.56
N LEU A 69 -4.20 10.47 14.63
CA LEU A 69 -3.73 10.23 16.00
C LEU A 69 -4.39 8.96 16.54
N PRO A 70 -3.60 7.90 16.79
CA PRO A 70 -4.11 6.75 17.55
C PRO A 70 -4.50 7.24 18.95
N ASN A 71 -5.47 6.58 19.57
CA ASN A 71 -5.69 6.77 20.99
C ASN A 71 -4.42 6.37 21.77
N ILE A 72 -4.25 6.83 23.02
CA ILE A 72 -3.03 6.64 23.80
C ILE A 72 -2.61 5.15 23.87
N LYS A 73 -3.56 4.22 24.01
CA LYS A 73 -3.30 2.78 24.02
C LYS A 73 -2.82 2.27 22.66
N GLY A 74 -3.43 2.74 21.57
CA GLY A 74 -3.03 2.41 20.20
C GLY A 74 -1.64 2.96 19.86
N GLY A 75 -1.31 4.17 20.33
CA GLY A 75 0.04 4.74 20.18
C GLY A 75 1.12 3.90 20.86
N PHE A 76 0.88 3.46 22.11
CA PHE A 76 1.82 2.59 22.83
C PHE A 76 2.00 1.23 22.14
N LEU A 77 0.89 0.62 21.67
CA LEU A 77 0.94 -0.64 20.93
C LEU A 77 1.69 -0.49 19.60
N LEU A 78 1.49 0.63 18.88
CA LEU A 78 2.22 0.91 17.64
C LEU A 78 3.73 1.03 17.89
N ILE A 79 4.14 1.72 18.95
CA ILE A 79 5.54 1.82 19.36
C ILE A 79 6.11 0.44 19.66
N SER A 80 5.39 -0.41 20.39
CA SER A 80 5.85 -1.77 20.71
C SER A 80 6.05 -2.64 19.46
N ARG A 81 5.29 -2.40 18.39
CA ARG A 81 5.43 -3.09 17.09
C ARG A 81 6.51 -2.46 16.21
N LEU A 82 6.74 -1.16 16.35
CA LEU A 82 7.80 -0.46 15.61
C LEU A 82 9.19 -0.84 16.12
N ILE A 83 9.36 -1.05 17.44
CA ILE A 83 10.66 -1.38 18.04
C ILE A 83 11.31 -2.61 17.37
N PRO A 84 10.66 -3.80 17.27
CA PRO A 84 11.25 -4.95 16.59
C PRO A 84 11.60 -4.66 15.12
N LEU A 85 10.76 -3.90 14.42
CA LEU A 85 11.01 -3.52 13.03
C LEU A 85 12.27 -2.67 12.89
N VAL A 86 12.47 -1.68 13.79
CA VAL A 86 13.66 -0.82 13.79
C VAL A 86 14.94 -1.64 14.04
N PHE A 87 14.88 -2.67 14.87
CA PHE A 87 16.02 -3.55 15.10
C PHE A 87 16.27 -4.55 13.96
N GLN A 88 15.25 -4.87 13.16
CA GLN A 88 15.38 -5.76 11.99
C GLN A 88 15.81 -5.03 10.73
N LEU A 89 15.46 -3.75 10.60
CA LEU A 89 15.78 -2.96 9.42
C LEU A 89 16.99 -2.06 9.66
N SER A 90 17.81 -1.89 8.63
CA SER A 90 18.91 -0.93 8.72
C SER A 90 18.38 0.50 8.84
N GLY A 91 19.15 1.38 9.49
CA GLY A 91 18.81 2.81 9.55
C GLY A 91 18.65 3.44 8.17
N LYS A 92 19.45 3.01 7.19
CA LYS A 92 19.33 3.44 5.79
C LYS A 92 17.97 3.04 5.21
N THR A 93 17.52 1.81 5.44
CA THR A 93 16.20 1.32 5.02
C THR A 93 15.06 2.16 5.61
N LEU A 94 15.13 2.47 6.90
CA LEU A 94 14.11 3.29 7.57
C LEU A 94 14.04 4.71 7.02
N ILE A 95 15.20 5.33 6.74
CA ILE A 95 15.26 6.67 6.13
C ILE A 95 14.65 6.63 4.73
N LEU A 96 14.95 5.61 3.94
CA LEU A 96 14.43 5.45 2.59
C LEU A 96 12.90 5.29 2.58
N LEU A 97 12.37 4.40 3.42
CA LEU A 97 10.92 4.20 3.56
C LEU A 97 10.20 5.47 4.04
N ASN A 98 10.79 6.20 4.99
CA ASN A 98 10.23 7.48 5.44
C ASN A 98 10.25 8.53 4.32
N SER A 99 11.32 8.60 3.54
CA SER A 99 11.43 9.49 2.37
C SER A 99 10.39 9.14 1.30
N TYR A 100 10.21 7.84 1.04
CA TYR A 100 9.17 7.35 0.14
C TYR A 100 7.77 7.81 0.59
N MET A 101 7.41 7.57 1.85
CA MET A 101 6.11 8.01 2.39
C MET A 101 5.91 9.53 2.32
N ARG A 102 6.97 10.32 2.54
CA ARG A 102 6.89 11.79 2.41
C ARG A 102 6.62 12.21 0.97
N ILE A 103 7.32 11.63 0.01
CA ILE A 103 7.17 11.94 -1.41
C ILE A 103 5.75 11.60 -1.86
N THR A 104 5.29 10.38 -1.63
CA THR A 104 3.96 9.93 -2.08
C THR A 104 2.83 10.70 -1.41
N ARG A 105 2.99 11.06 -0.13
CA ARG A 105 2.00 11.90 0.57
C ARG A 105 1.99 13.35 0.10
N SER A 106 3.14 13.92 -0.29
CA SER A 106 3.18 15.28 -0.85
C SER A 106 2.56 15.36 -2.24
N ALA A 107 2.65 14.29 -3.01
CA ALA A 107 2.02 14.17 -4.32
C ALA A 107 0.51 13.86 -4.26
N ALA A 108 -0.02 13.49 -3.09
CA ALA A 108 -1.45 13.22 -2.92
C ALA A 108 -2.30 14.49 -3.19
N PRO A 109 -3.54 14.34 -3.70
CA PRO A 109 -4.39 15.50 -3.98
C PRO A 109 -4.81 16.20 -2.68
N PRO A 110 -5.07 17.54 -2.71
CA PRO A 110 -5.44 18.29 -1.51
C PRO A 110 -6.88 18.06 -1.05
N TRP A 111 -7.71 17.42 -1.89
CA TRP A 111 -9.08 17.08 -1.56
C TRP A 111 -9.17 15.76 -0.81
N LYS A 112 -10.27 15.54 -0.06
CA LYS A 112 -10.52 14.33 0.71
C LYS A 112 -10.61 13.10 -0.22
N HIS A 113 -9.80 12.07 0.03
CA HIS A 113 -9.71 10.88 -0.82
C HIS A 113 -9.41 9.63 0.00
N HIS A 114 -9.77 8.48 -0.55
CA HIS A 114 -9.21 7.20 -0.13
C HIS A 114 -7.78 7.09 -0.65
N TYR A 115 -6.86 6.65 0.21
CA TYR A 115 -5.49 6.38 -0.23
C TYR A 115 -5.23 4.88 -0.21
N LEU A 116 -5.05 4.29 -1.39
CA LEU A 116 -4.71 2.87 -1.52
C LEU A 116 -3.24 2.68 -1.13
N ILE A 117 -3.02 2.18 0.10
CA ILE A 117 -1.68 1.99 0.66
C ILE A 117 -1.00 0.77 0.04
N MET A 118 -1.78 -0.30 -0.19
CA MET A 118 -1.26 -1.56 -0.66
C MET A 118 -2.36 -2.36 -1.34
N ILE A 119 -2.02 -3.02 -2.45
CA ILE A 119 -2.84 -4.05 -3.08
C ILE A 119 -1.95 -5.20 -3.54
N GLY A 120 -2.30 -6.42 -3.17
CA GLY A 120 -1.51 -7.59 -3.53
C GLY A 120 -2.36 -8.81 -3.83
N VAL A 121 -1.98 -9.54 -4.88
CA VAL A 121 -2.60 -10.80 -5.29
C VAL A 121 -1.55 -11.89 -5.22
N LYS A 122 -1.87 -13.02 -4.59
CA LYS A 122 -0.97 -14.19 -4.59
C LYS A 122 -0.59 -14.57 -6.02
N PRO A 123 0.68 -14.98 -6.28
CA PRO A 123 1.12 -15.36 -7.63
C PRO A 123 0.20 -16.37 -8.30
N GLU A 124 -0.29 -17.35 -7.54
CA GLU A 124 -1.17 -18.44 -8.03
C GLU A 124 -2.58 -17.94 -8.43
N ALA A 125 -2.97 -16.75 -7.98
CA ALA A 125 -4.27 -16.12 -8.23
C ALA A 125 -4.18 -14.94 -9.22
N GLN A 126 -2.98 -14.58 -9.66
CA GLN A 126 -2.79 -13.56 -10.68
C GLN A 126 -3.38 -13.98 -12.03
N GLY A 127 -3.81 -13.01 -12.82
CA GLY A 127 -4.47 -13.27 -14.11
C GLY A 127 -5.92 -13.77 -14.02
N LYS A 128 -6.43 -14.11 -12.81
CA LYS A 128 -7.79 -14.62 -12.58
C LYS A 128 -8.82 -13.53 -12.21
N GLY A 129 -8.50 -12.27 -12.39
CA GLY A 129 -9.42 -11.16 -12.11
C GLY A 129 -9.46 -10.68 -10.66
N VAL A 130 -8.75 -11.33 -9.72
CA VAL A 130 -8.76 -10.99 -8.29
C VAL A 130 -8.43 -9.51 -8.04
N GLY A 131 -7.37 -8.99 -8.66
CA GLY A 131 -7.01 -7.57 -8.56
C GLY A 131 -8.09 -6.63 -9.08
N LYS A 132 -8.74 -7.01 -10.21
CA LYS A 132 -9.86 -6.24 -10.76
C LYS A 132 -11.04 -6.20 -9.79
N THR A 133 -11.39 -7.33 -9.18
CA THR A 133 -12.47 -7.41 -8.19
C THR A 133 -12.18 -6.55 -6.97
N MET A 134 -10.94 -6.54 -6.46
CA MET A 134 -10.53 -5.67 -5.36
C MET A 134 -10.65 -4.19 -5.73
N MET A 135 -10.21 -3.79 -6.92
CA MET A 135 -10.34 -2.41 -7.39
C MET A 135 -11.81 -2.01 -7.58
N GLN A 136 -12.66 -2.90 -8.10
CA GLN A 136 -14.09 -2.65 -8.21
C GLN A 136 -14.73 -2.41 -6.83
N HIS A 137 -14.37 -3.22 -5.84
CA HIS A 137 -14.84 -3.04 -4.47
C HIS A 137 -14.37 -1.69 -3.89
N LEU A 138 -13.10 -1.32 -4.08
CA LEU A 138 -12.59 -0.01 -3.65
C LEU A 138 -13.33 1.15 -4.33
N PHE A 139 -13.64 1.06 -5.62
CA PHE A 139 -14.47 2.06 -6.30
C PHE A 139 -15.87 2.17 -5.70
N GLN A 140 -16.53 1.04 -5.42
CA GLN A 140 -17.86 1.02 -4.80
C GLN A 140 -17.83 1.65 -3.40
N THR A 141 -16.87 1.28 -2.55
CA THR A 141 -16.67 1.86 -1.22
C THR A 141 -16.42 3.36 -1.32
N THR A 142 -15.53 3.77 -2.23
CA THR A 142 -15.24 5.19 -2.44
C THR A 142 -16.47 5.95 -2.94
N GLN A 143 -17.26 5.38 -3.85
CA GLN A 143 -18.47 6.00 -4.37
C GLN A 143 -19.56 6.17 -3.30
N ALA A 144 -19.66 5.21 -2.39
CA ALA A 144 -20.61 5.24 -1.28
C ALA A 144 -20.22 6.22 -0.16
N ASP A 145 -18.94 6.59 -0.04
CA ASP A 145 -18.47 7.53 0.97
C ASP A 145 -18.68 8.99 0.54
N PRO A 146 -19.62 9.75 1.16
CA PRO A 146 -19.90 11.13 0.78
C PRO A 146 -18.73 12.09 1.07
N GLU A 147 -17.83 11.74 1.97
CA GLU A 147 -16.67 12.55 2.31
C GLU A 147 -15.53 12.40 1.30
N SER A 148 -15.50 11.30 0.56
CA SER A 148 -14.46 11.04 -0.43
C SER A 148 -14.77 11.67 -1.77
N GLN A 149 -13.78 12.32 -2.36
CA GLN A 149 -13.86 12.85 -3.72
C GLN A 149 -13.15 11.94 -4.74
N GLY A 150 -12.50 10.84 -4.30
CA GLY A 150 -11.83 9.92 -5.18
C GLY A 150 -10.81 9.03 -4.48
N ILE A 151 -9.86 8.52 -5.25
CA ILE A 151 -8.82 7.60 -4.80
C ILE A 151 -7.46 8.15 -5.21
N ALA A 152 -6.47 8.07 -4.34
CA ALA A 152 -5.07 8.25 -4.66
C ALA A 152 -4.30 6.95 -4.42
N LEU A 153 -3.26 6.72 -5.18
CA LEU A 153 -2.34 5.60 -5.03
C LEU A 153 -0.96 5.96 -5.61
N ASP A 154 0.02 5.16 -5.30
CA ASP A 154 1.34 5.16 -5.92
C ASP A 154 1.72 3.75 -6.39
N THR A 155 2.63 3.69 -7.36
CA THR A 155 3.19 2.44 -7.88
C THR A 155 4.58 2.68 -8.47
N GLU A 156 5.44 1.67 -8.41
CA GLU A 156 6.81 1.70 -8.93
C GLU A 156 6.94 0.98 -10.28
N LYS A 157 5.84 0.40 -10.76
CA LYS A 157 5.80 -0.36 -12.02
C LYS A 157 5.09 0.42 -13.11
N GLU A 158 5.76 0.64 -14.22
CA GLU A 158 5.17 1.32 -15.38
C GLU A 158 3.98 0.54 -15.95
N GLU A 159 4.02 -0.79 -15.92
CA GLU A 159 2.90 -1.63 -16.36
C GLU A 159 1.63 -1.38 -15.54
N ASN A 160 1.78 -1.07 -14.25
CA ASN A 160 0.66 -0.73 -13.39
C ASN A 160 0.06 0.63 -13.74
N VAL A 161 0.87 1.59 -14.22
CA VAL A 161 0.36 2.89 -14.69
C VAL A 161 -0.66 2.69 -15.81
N ALA A 162 -0.31 1.88 -16.82
CA ALA A 162 -1.22 1.57 -17.92
C ALA A 162 -2.50 0.83 -17.46
N LEU A 163 -2.35 -0.05 -16.44
CA LEU A 163 -3.49 -0.73 -15.82
C LEU A 163 -4.42 0.26 -15.11
N TYR A 164 -3.87 1.13 -14.26
CA TYR A 164 -4.67 2.11 -13.52
C TYR A 164 -5.29 3.16 -14.45
N GLN A 165 -4.62 3.56 -15.52
CA GLN A 165 -5.21 4.45 -16.54
C GLN A 165 -6.46 3.83 -17.18
N LYS A 166 -6.45 2.53 -17.50
CA LYS A 166 -7.63 1.81 -18.00
C LYS A 166 -8.77 1.76 -16.99
N LEU A 167 -8.47 1.91 -15.70
CA LEU A 167 -9.45 2.00 -14.60
C LEU A 167 -9.91 3.44 -14.33
N GLY A 168 -9.45 4.42 -15.11
CA GLY A 168 -9.85 5.82 -14.99
C GLY A 168 -8.95 6.68 -14.09
N PHE A 169 -7.82 6.15 -13.65
CA PHE A 169 -6.82 6.98 -12.95
C PHE A 169 -6.04 7.85 -13.94
N THR A 170 -5.59 8.99 -13.47
CA THR A 170 -4.66 9.88 -14.18
C THR A 170 -3.34 9.95 -13.43
N LEU A 171 -2.24 10.01 -14.17
CA LEU A 171 -0.92 10.27 -13.59
C LEU A 171 -0.87 11.72 -13.11
N ARG A 172 -0.68 11.92 -11.81
CA ARG A 172 -0.58 13.24 -11.20
C ARG A 172 0.86 13.72 -11.10
N GLU A 173 1.75 12.82 -10.69
CA GLU A 173 3.17 13.12 -10.52
C GLU A 173 4.00 11.88 -10.81
N GLN A 174 5.12 12.08 -11.48
CA GLN A 174 6.15 11.07 -11.64
C GLN A 174 7.42 11.60 -11.00
N THR A 175 7.97 10.84 -10.09
CA THR A 175 9.21 11.14 -9.37
C THR A 175 10.05 9.88 -9.24
N LYS A 176 11.09 9.94 -8.45
CA LYS A 176 11.92 8.78 -8.13
C LYS A 176 12.48 8.91 -6.73
N ILE A 177 12.74 7.78 -6.11
CA ILE A 177 13.51 7.67 -4.90
C ILE A 177 14.78 6.89 -5.21
N ASP A 178 15.93 7.55 -5.13
CA ASP A 178 17.18 7.07 -5.71
C ASP A 178 16.95 6.62 -7.18
N ASN A 179 17.01 5.32 -7.46
CA ASN A 179 16.84 4.75 -8.81
C ASN A 179 15.45 4.13 -9.03
N VAL A 180 14.57 4.12 -8.02
CA VAL A 180 13.23 3.53 -8.12
C VAL A 180 12.25 4.59 -8.61
N PRO A 181 11.59 4.42 -9.76
CA PRO A 181 10.54 5.33 -10.22
C PRO A 181 9.32 5.22 -9.31
N VAL A 182 8.63 6.32 -9.11
CA VAL A 182 7.38 6.39 -8.33
C VAL A 182 6.35 7.16 -9.14
N TYR A 183 5.24 6.54 -9.41
CA TYR A 183 4.12 7.08 -10.17
C TYR A 183 2.93 7.32 -9.23
N CYS A 184 2.65 8.58 -8.93
CA CYS A 184 1.51 8.96 -8.09
C CYS A 184 0.28 9.20 -8.98
N MET A 185 -0.77 8.45 -8.75
CA MET A 185 -1.95 8.43 -9.59
C MET A 185 -3.21 8.78 -8.80
N VAL A 186 -4.18 9.38 -9.46
CA VAL A 186 -5.43 9.79 -8.86
C VAL A 186 -6.63 9.43 -9.74
N TYR A 187 -7.68 9.01 -9.08
CA TYR A 187 -9.02 8.89 -9.65
C TYR A 187 -9.94 9.87 -8.93
N GLN A 188 -10.63 10.72 -9.67
CA GLN A 188 -11.61 11.65 -9.11
C GLN A 188 -13.02 11.20 -9.50
N LYS A 189 -13.93 11.19 -8.51
CA LYS A 189 -15.35 10.91 -8.78
C LYS A 189 -15.91 11.93 -9.76
N ASN A 190 -16.67 11.46 -10.74
CA ASN A 190 -17.53 12.35 -11.51
C ASN A 190 -18.61 12.91 -10.57
N ARG A 191 -18.74 14.21 -10.54
CA ARG A 191 -19.82 14.91 -9.81
C ARG A 191 -21.15 14.66 -10.45
#